data_2075a3141eeb217ca944493e5e90555c
#
_entry.id   2075a3141eeb217ca944493e5e90555c
#
_cell.length_a   1.000
_cell.length_b   1.000
_cell.length_c   1.000
_cell.angle_alpha   90.00
_cell.angle_beta   90.00
_cell.angle_gamma   90.00
#
_symmetry.space_group_name_H-M   'P 1'
#
loop_
_entity.id
_entity.type
_entity.pdbx_description
1 polymer ?
#
loop_
_entity_poly.entity_id
_entity_poly.type
_entity_poly.pdbx_seq_one_letter_code
_entity_poly.pdbx_strand_id
1 'polypeptide(L)'
;IKYIGTEGWIFVTRGAYKASASDPVAASGQKALTASNDSIITSVIGENEVNLYRSDEHHGNWLDCVKSRKQPIAPVEVGHRSCSTCIVHSIAMKTKRKLYWNATDETFINDDEANKLLNRPHRAPYTIKGLS
;
A
#
# COMPACT_ATOMS: atom_id res chain seq x y z
N ILE A 1 10.33 2.56 -1.47
CA ILE A 1 9.62 3.61 -0.72
C ILE A 1 10.61 4.29 0.22
N LYS A 2 10.58 5.62 0.27
CA LYS A 2 11.39 6.40 1.21
C LYS A 2 10.47 7.07 2.21
N TYR A 3 10.69 6.80 3.48
CA TYR A 3 10.00 7.45 4.59
C TYR A 3 10.91 8.52 5.17
N ILE A 4 10.41 9.72 5.33
CA ILE A 4 11.16 10.87 5.86
C ILE A 4 10.53 11.27 7.19
N GLY A 5 11.33 11.20 8.26
CA GLY A 5 10.96 11.59 9.61
C GLY A 5 11.81 12.74 10.12
N THR A 6 11.62 13.12 11.38
CA THR A 6 12.36 14.20 12.05
C THR A 6 13.82 13.84 12.31
N GLU A 7 14.10 12.56 12.56
CA GLU A 7 15.46 12.04 12.87
C GLU A 7 16.25 11.65 11.62
N GLY A 8 15.61 11.65 10.45
CA GLY A 8 16.22 11.26 9.20
C GLY A 8 15.26 10.53 8.27
N TRP A 9 15.77 9.65 7.43
CA TRP A 9 14.96 8.88 6.51
C TRP A 9 15.34 7.40 6.50
N ILE A 10 14.38 6.57 6.15
CA ILE A 10 14.54 5.14 5.85
C ILE A 10 14.06 4.89 4.43
N PHE A 11 14.85 4.14 3.66
CA PHE A 11 14.44 3.63 2.36
C PHE A 11 14.28 2.12 2.44
N VAL A 12 13.14 1.64 1.95
CA VAL A 12 12.80 0.20 1.93
C VAL A 12 12.43 -0.21 0.52
N THR A 13 13.01 -1.31 0.06
CA THR A 13 12.65 -1.98 -1.19
C THR A 13 12.62 -3.49 -0.98
N ARG A 14 12.05 -4.23 -1.94
CA ARG A 14 12.01 -5.70 -1.90
C ARG A 14 13.37 -6.38 -2.07
N GLY A 15 14.46 -5.59 -2.15
CA GLY A 15 15.82 -6.09 -2.35
C GLY A 15 16.22 -6.17 -3.82
N ALA A 16 17.40 -6.74 -4.06
CA ALA A 16 18.03 -6.79 -5.38
C ALA A 16 17.38 -7.79 -6.37
N TYR A 17 16.23 -8.34 -6.06
CA TYR A 17 15.50 -9.16 -7.02
C TYR A 17 14.95 -8.26 -8.12
N LYS A 18 15.31 -8.54 -9.35
CA LYS A 18 14.68 -7.93 -10.54
C LYS A 18 13.19 -8.25 -10.52
N ALA A 19 12.41 -7.38 -9.94
CA ALA A 19 10.95 -7.53 -9.93
C ALA A 19 10.36 -7.27 -11.33
N SER A 20 11.00 -6.39 -12.10
CA SER A 20 10.71 -6.17 -13.53
C SER A 20 11.88 -5.45 -14.20
N ALA A 21 11.97 -5.54 -15.52
CA ALA A 21 12.94 -4.81 -16.33
C ALA A 21 12.78 -3.27 -16.26
N SER A 22 11.66 -2.80 -15.74
CA SER A 22 11.32 -1.38 -15.62
C SER A 22 11.57 -0.80 -14.23
N ASP A 23 12.12 -1.60 -13.28
CA ASP A 23 12.45 -1.10 -11.95
C ASP A 23 13.93 -0.64 -11.91
N PRO A 24 14.20 0.69 -12.03
CA PRO A 24 15.56 1.21 -12.03
C PRO A 24 16.30 1.02 -10.70
N VAL A 25 15.57 0.78 -9.62
CA VAL A 25 16.14 0.57 -8.28
C VAL A 25 16.68 -0.85 -8.13
N ALA A 26 16.03 -1.84 -8.76
CA ALA A 26 16.49 -3.22 -8.75
C ALA A 26 17.81 -3.41 -9.53
N ALA A 27 18.06 -2.55 -10.53
CA ALA A 27 19.27 -2.59 -11.35
C ALA A 27 20.52 -2.01 -10.65
N SER A 28 20.36 -1.23 -9.57
CA SER A 28 21.45 -0.49 -8.90
C SER A 28 22.20 -1.25 -7.82
N GLY A 29 21.80 -2.49 -7.51
CA GLY A 29 22.37 -3.26 -6.39
C GLY A 29 22.11 -2.65 -5.01
N GLN A 30 21.11 -1.77 -4.89
CA GLN A 30 20.76 -1.11 -3.66
C GLN A 30 20.29 -2.12 -2.59
N LYS A 31 20.76 -1.94 -1.35
CA LYS A 31 20.31 -2.77 -0.23
C LYS A 31 18.80 -2.63 -0.01
N ALA A 32 18.15 -3.72 0.41
CA ALA A 32 16.71 -3.74 0.69
C ALA A 32 16.29 -2.72 1.76
N LEU A 33 17.18 -2.41 2.68
CA LEU A 33 16.98 -1.44 3.75
C LEU A 33 18.20 -0.53 3.84
N THR A 34 18.00 0.78 3.76
CA THR A 34 19.01 1.81 3.98
C THR A 34 18.40 2.98 4.74
N ALA A 35 19.21 3.73 5.46
CA ALA A 35 18.77 4.93 6.18
C ALA A 35 19.80 6.05 6.04
N SER A 36 19.40 7.26 6.43
CA SER A 36 20.31 8.42 6.50
C SER A 36 21.38 8.27 7.58
N ASN A 37 21.11 7.46 8.59
CA ASN A 37 21.97 7.17 9.72
C ASN A 37 21.79 5.71 10.15
N ASP A 38 22.88 5.02 10.39
CA ASP A 38 22.86 3.61 10.80
C ASP A 38 22.18 3.39 12.15
N SER A 39 22.17 4.37 13.04
CA SER A 39 21.47 4.28 14.33
C SER A 39 19.97 4.04 14.18
N ILE A 40 19.37 4.51 13.09
CA ILE A 40 17.94 4.30 12.80
C ILE A 40 17.65 2.82 12.50
N ILE A 41 18.55 2.16 11.77
CA ILE A 41 18.41 0.73 11.41
C ILE A 41 18.72 -0.17 12.59
N THR A 42 19.69 0.21 13.41
CA THR A 42 20.16 -0.59 14.54
C THR A 42 19.38 -0.34 15.83
N SER A 43 18.44 0.62 15.82
CA SER A 43 17.56 0.87 16.96
C SER A 43 16.74 -0.39 17.30
N VAL A 44 16.67 -0.69 18.60
CA VAL A 44 15.87 -1.81 19.10
C VAL A 44 14.51 -1.26 19.55
N ILE A 45 13.44 -1.83 18.99
CA ILE A 45 12.08 -1.52 19.40
C ILE A 45 11.84 -2.14 20.78
N GLY A 46 11.55 -1.32 21.78
CA GLY A 46 11.30 -1.76 23.15
C GLY A 46 9.92 -2.40 23.31
N GLU A 47 9.72 -3.09 24.44
CA GLU A 47 8.45 -3.78 24.74
C GLU A 47 7.24 -2.84 24.81
N ASN A 48 7.45 -1.57 25.19
CA ASN A 48 6.39 -0.55 25.31
C ASN A 48 6.22 0.30 24.02
N GLU A 49 6.92 -0.05 22.96
CA GLU A 49 6.83 0.61 21.67
C GLU A 49 5.90 -0.18 20.72
N VAL A 50 5.67 0.37 19.53
CA VAL A 50 4.81 -0.28 18.53
C VAL A 50 5.51 -1.51 17.95
N ASN A 51 5.13 -2.69 18.44
CA ASN A 51 5.57 -3.97 17.93
C ASN A 51 4.56 -4.50 16.92
N LEU A 52 5.03 -4.77 15.70
CA LEU A 52 4.18 -5.30 14.65
C LEU A 52 3.91 -6.79 14.87
N TYR A 53 2.73 -7.23 14.45
CA TYR A 53 2.37 -8.64 14.39
C TYR A 53 3.34 -9.38 13.45
N ARG A 54 4.07 -10.34 14.00
CA ARG A 54 5.02 -11.14 13.22
C ARG A 54 4.29 -12.21 12.41
N SER A 55 4.56 -12.26 11.11
CA SER A 55 4.12 -13.31 10.22
C SER A 55 5.20 -13.59 9.19
N ASP A 56 5.77 -14.77 9.22
CA ASP A 56 6.87 -15.16 8.35
C ASP A 56 6.36 -15.70 6.99
N GLU A 57 5.09 -16.18 6.96
CA GLU A 57 4.48 -16.77 5.77
C GLU A 57 2.97 -16.44 5.73
N HIS A 58 2.52 -15.78 4.66
CA HIS A 58 1.15 -15.24 4.60
C HIS A 58 0.06 -16.30 4.34
N HIS A 59 0.36 -17.39 3.63
CA HIS A 59 -0.61 -18.48 3.44
C HIS A 59 -0.84 -19.24 4.75
N GLY A 60 0.22 -19.54 5.49
CA GLY A 60 0.11 -20.13 6.82
C GLY A 60 -0.66 -19.23 7.78
N ASN A 61 -0.35 -17.94 7.80
CA ASN A 61 -1.09 -16.98 8.59
C ASN A 61 -2.59 -16.98 8.26
N TRP A 62 -2.94 -17.00 6.97
CA TRP A 62 -4.33 -17.07 6.53
C TRP A 62 -5.02 -18.37 7.00
N LEU A 63 -4.38 -19.52 6.83
CA LEU A 63 -4.92 -20.82 7.27
C LEU A 63 -5.13 -20.88 8.78
N ASP A 64 -4.17 -20.36 9.54
CA ASP A 64 -4.27 -20.31 11.01
C ASP A 64 -5.39 -19.37 11.46
N CYS A 65 -5.59 -18.26 10.77
CA CYS A 65 -6.68 -17.35 11.04
C CYS A 65 -8.05 -17.93 10.66
N VAL A 66 -8.13 -18.73 9.60
CA VAL A 66 -9.36 -19.48 9.26
C VAL A 66 -9.74 -20.43 10.38
N LYS A 67 -8.77 -21.16 10.96
CA LYS A 67 -8.99 -22.10 12.07
C LYS A 67 -9.30 -21.39 13.38
N SER A 68 -8.50 -20.40 13.73
CA SER A 68 -8.58 -19.71 15.02
C SER A 68 -9.63 -18.60 15.08
N ARG A 69 -10.15 -18.15 13.94
CA ARG A 69 -11.04 -16.99 13.77
C ARG A 69 -10.41 -15.67 14.25
N LYS A 70 -9.10 -15.62 14.38
CA LYS A 70 -8.36 -14.40 14.65
C LYS A 70 -8.16 -13.59 13.37
N GLN A 71 -7.92 -12.30 13.52
CA GLN A 71 -7.66 -11.41 12.41
C GLN A 71 -6.28 -11.71 11.79
N PRO A 72 -6.15 -11.82 10.46
CA PRO A 72 -4.85 -12.00 9.81
C PRO A 72 -4.01 -10.73 9.87
N ILE A 73 -2.70 -10.86 9.61
CA ILE A 73 -1.78 -9.72 9.57
C ILE A 73 -2.18 -8.66 8.52
N ALA A 74 -2.80 -9.09 7.43
CA ALA A 74 -3.34 -8.22 6.37
C ALA A 74 -4.86 -8.43 6.26
N PRO A 75 -5.66 -7.83 7.15
CA PRO A 75 -7.11 -7.92 7.06
C PRO A 75 -7.63 -7.21 5.80
N VAL A 76 -8.85 -7.56 5.40
CA VAL A 76 -9.47 -7.05 4.17
C VAL A 76 -9.50 -5.52 4.12
N GLU A 77 -9.72 -4.85 5.25
CA GLU A 77 -9.71 -3.39 5.32
C GLU A 77 -8.34 -2.80 4.96
N VAL A 78 -7.26 -3.36 5.49
CA VAL A 78 -5.89 -2.94 5.13
C VAL A 78 -5.61 -3.18 3.65
N GLY A 79 -6.04 -4.33 3.11
CA GLY A 79 -5.92 -4.63 1.68
C GLY A 79 -6.70 -3.65 0.82
N HIS A 80 -7.93 -3.35 1.21
CA HIS A 80 -8.79 -2.37 0.53
C HIS A 80 -8.17 -0.98 0.52
N ARG A 81 -7.75 -0.45 1.67
CA ARG A 81 -7.11 0.89 1.76
C ARG A 81 -5.81 0.98 0.99
N SER A 82 -5.01 -0.07 1.00
CA SER A 82 -3.79 -0.13 0.20
C SER A 82 -4.08 -0.08 -1.31
N CYS A 83 -5.11 -0.81 -1.75
CA CYS A 83 -5.55 -0.78 -3.15
C CYS A 83 -6.12 0.58 -3.54
N SER A 84 -6.99 1.17 -2.71
CA SER A 84 -7.56 2.50 -2.92
C SER A 84 -6.47 3.56 -3.07
N THR A 85 -5.42 3.51 -2.24
CA THR A 85 -4.27 4.42 -2.35
C THR A 85 -3.62 4.33 -3.73
N CYS A 86 -3.42 3.13 -4.28
CA CYS A 86 -2.85 2.95 -5.61
C CYS A 86 -3.76 3.49 -6.72
N ILE A 87 -5.08 3.28 -6.60
CA ILE A 87 -6.08 3.77 -7.56
C ILE A 87 -6.12 5.31 -7.56
N VAL A 88 -6.22 5.92 -6.38
CA VAL A 88 -6.24 7.38 -6.20
C VAL A 88 -4.95 8.00 -6.78
N HIS A 89 -3.80 7.39 -6.52
CA HIS A 89 -2.52 7.83 -7.09
C HIS A 89 -2.52 7.76 -8.62
N SER A 90 -3.02 6.65 -9.20
CA SER A 90 -3.13 6.49 -10.66
C SER A 90 -4.04 7.56 -11.29
N ILE A 91 -5.15 7.91 -10.62
CA ILE A 91 -6.06 8.95 -11.08
C ILE A 91 -5.39 10.33 -11.01
N ALA A 92 -4.67 10.63 -9.93
CA ALA A 92 -3.92 11.88 -9.80
C ALA A 92 -2.86 12.05 -10.89
N MET A 93 -2.17 10.97 -11.25
CA MET A 93 -1.21 10.97 -12.36
C MET A 93 -1.88 11.24 -13.72
N LYS A 94 -3.07 10.70 -13.95
CA LYS A 94 -3.83 10.91 -15.19
C LYS A 94 -4.38 12.33 -15.32
N THR A 95 -4.94 12.86 -14.24
CA THR A 95 -5.55 14.19 -14.21
C THR A 95 -4.52 15.32 -14.14
N LYS A 96 -3.28 15.01 -13.71
CA LYS A 96 -2.13 15.94 -13.59
C LYS A 96 -2.44 17.21 -12.80
N ARG A 97 -3.29 17.07 -11.78
CA ARG A 97 -3.68 18.17 -10.89
C ARG A 97 -3.84 17.67 -9.46
N LYS A 98 -3.88 18.60 -8.50
CA LYS A 98 -4.16 18.28 -7.11
C LYS A 98 -5.60 17.82 -6.97
N LEU A 99 -5.80 16.68 -6.31
CA LEU A 99 -7.10 16.10 -5.99
C LEU A 99 -7.26 16.05 -4.46
N TYR A 100 -8.51 16.14 -4.00
CA TYR A 100 -8.87 16.00 -2.59
C TYR A 100 -9.73 14.76 -2.41
N TRP A 101 -9.23 13.82 -1.64
CA TRP A 101 -9.88 12.53 -1.41
C TRP A 101 -10.63 12.51 -0.08
N ASN A 102 -11.89 12.10 -0.09
CA ASN A 102 -12.64 11.76 1.10
C ASN A 102 -12.55 10.26 1.33
N ALA A 103 -11.78 9.85 2.35
CA ALA A 103 -11.55 8.44 2.64
C ALA A 103 -12.77 7.73 3.26
N THR A 104 -13.75 8.47 3.78
CA THR A 104 -14.99 7.92 4.34
C THR A 104 -15.97 7.53 3.25
N ASP A 105 -16.20 8.45 2.32
CA ASP A 105 -17.17 8.25 1.23
C ASP A 105 -16.52 7.63 -0.01
N GLU A 106 -15.19 7.50 0.01
CA GLU A 106 -14.37 6.98 -1.08
C GLU A 106 -14.61 7.69 -2.42
N THR A 107 -14.65 9.03 -2.35
CA THR A 107 -14.87 9.90 -3.50
C THR A 107 -13.90 11.07 -3.51
N PHE A 108 -13.68 11.66 -4.67
CA PHE A 108 -12.99 12.95 -4.78
C PHE A 108 -13.96 14.08 -4.49
N ILE A 109 -13.55 14.99 -3.60
CA ILE A 109 -14.36 16.13 -3.14
C ILE A 109 -14.51 17.14 -4.29
N ASN A 110 -15.76 17.42 -4.66
CA ASN A 110 -16.12 18.38 -5.71
C ASN A 110 -15.42 18.14 -7.05
N ASP A 111 -15.25 16.87 -7.44
CA ASP A 111 -14.50 16.51 -8.64
C ASP A 111 -15.14 15.32 -9.39
N ASP A 112 -16.19 15.62 -10.16
CA ASP A 112 -16.95 14.61 -10.92
C ASP A 112 -16.11 13.94 -12.02
N GLU A 113 -15.13 14.64 -12.58
CA GLU A 113 -14.23 14.08 -13.59
C GLU A 113 -13.35 12.99 -12.97
N ALA A 114 -12.74 13.27 -11.84
CA ALA A 114 -11.94 12.30 -11.11
C ALA A 114 -12.80 11.14 -10.59
N ASN A 115 -14.03 11.40 -10.12
CA ASN A 115 -14.94 10.38 -9.64
C ASN A 115 -15.36 9.39 -10.74
N LYS A 116 -15.54 9.85 -11.98
CA LYS A 116 -15.81 8.97 -13.13
C LYS A 116 -14.68 7.98 -13.42
N LEU A 117 -13.45 8.28 -12.98
CA LEU A 117 -12.30 7.40 -13.17
C LEU A 117 -12.18 6.29 -12.10
N LEU A 118 -12.97 6.35 -11.02
CA LEU A 118 -13.01 5.33 -9.97
C LEU A 118 -13.58 4.01 -10.48
N ASN A 119 -14.54 4.08 -11.38
CA ASN A 119 -15.19 2.90 -11.95
C ASN A 119 -14.96 2.81 -13.46
N ARG A 120 -14.94 1.57 -13.96
CA ARG A 120 -14.95 1.31 -15.39
C ARG A 120 -16.36 0.95 -15.82
N PRO A 121 -16.80 1.38 -17.03
CA PRO A 121 -18.05 0.90 -17.60
C PRO A 121 -18.06 -0.62 -17.66
N HIS A 122 -19.13 -1.23 -17.15
CA HIS A 122 -19.28 -2.67 -17.22
C HIS A 122 -19.60 -3.09 -18.67
N ARG A 123 -18.98 -4.17 -19.11
CA ARG A 123 -19.26 -4.76 -20.41
C ARG A 123 -20.59 -5.54 -20.35
N ALA A 124 -21.55 -5.18 -21.21
CA ALA A 124 -22.78 -5.95 -21.32
C ALA A 124 -22.50 -7.41 -21.73
N PRO A 125 -23.23 -8.40 -21.18
CA PRO A 125 -24.32 -8.28 -20.21
C PRO A 125 -23.86 -8.33 -18.74
N TYR A 126 -22.56 -8.26 -18.47
CA TYR A 126 -21.96 -8.42 -17.14
C TYR A 126 -22.08 -7.12 -16.36
N THR A 127 -23.13 -7.00 -15.59
CA THR A 127 -23.35 -5.84 -14.69
C THR A 127 -23.43 -6.35 -13.24
N ILE A 128 -22.92 -5.55 -12.30
CA ILE A 128 -23.09 -5.81 -10.87
C ILE A 128 -24.38 -5.10 -10.45
N LYS A 129 -25.42 -5.87 -10.12
CA LYS A 129 -26.69 -5.29 -9.63
C LYS A 129 -26.41 -4.46 -8.37
N GLY A 130 -26.79 -3.19 -8.38
CA GLY A 130 -26.65 -2.26 -7.25
C GLY A 130 -25.43 -1.34 -7.28
N LEU A 131 -24.58 -1.45 -8.30
CA LEU A 131 -23.49 -0.52 -8.59
C LEU A 131 -23.77 0.13 -9.95
N SER A 132 -24.71 1.05 -9.98
CA SER A 132 -25.00 1.92 -11.14
C SER A 132 -24.64 3.36 -10.80
#